data_4fb2205f8863e0e9fe4b1cb8b0a16878
#
_entry.id   4fb2205f8863e0e9fe4b1cb8b0a16878
#
_cell.length_a   1.000
_cell.length_b   1.000
_cell.length_c   1.000
_cell.angle_alpha   90.00
_cell.angle_beta   90.00
_cell.angle_gamma   90.00
#
_symmetry.space_group_name_H-M   'P 1'
#
loop_
_entity.id
_entity.type
_entity.pdbx_description
1 polymer ?
#
loop_
_entity_poly.entity_id
_entity_poly.type
_entity_poly.pdbx_seq_one_letter_code
_entity_poly.pdbx_strand_id
1 'polypeptide(L)'
;MKNNLGFIDGSCKKPNVNSPQLRQWQRCDDMVTSWILNLLIKEVSDSVEYVNDSAELWKELEDRCNQINGAKLYQIQKEINDLTQGILDITVYYTRIKKLWEELNTLNVKNHCSCVYMRGAKDGMHKAEQDRHLIQFLMGLNEVYTVVRGNILMMNPLPSMGQAFSLLIQEK
;
A
#
# COMPACT_ATOMS: atom_id res chain seq x y z
N MET A 1 -22.19 5.68 23.14
CA MET A 1 -22.28 5.04 21.82
C MET A 1 -21.50 3.75 21.89
N LYS A 2 -22.17 2.60 21.88
CA LYS A 2 -21.50 1.30 21.85
C LYS A 2 -20.91 1.11 20.46
N ASN A 3 -19.67 0.66 20.42
CA ASN A 3 -18.80 0.51 19.27
C ASN A 3 -19.44 -0.40 18.20
N ASN A 4 -19.96 0.16 17.10
CA ASN A 4 -20.57 -0.60 15.99
C ASN A 4 -19.54 -1.39 15.18
N LEU A 5 -18.25 -1.25 15.49
CA LEU A 5 -17.15 -2.01 14.89
C LEU A 5 -17.30 -3.52 15.07
N GLY A 6 -17.93 -3.98 16.15
CA GLY A 6 -18.14 -5.39 16.41
C GLY A 6 -19.01 -6.12 15.37
N PHE A 7 -19.83 -5.39 14.62
CA PHE A 7 -20.61 -5.92 13.51
C PHE A 7 -19.78 -6.09 12.24
N ILE A 8 -18.76 -5.27 12.07
CA ILE A 8 -17.87 -5.27 10.90
C ILE A 8 -16.78 -6.33 11.05
N ASP A 9 -16.17 -6.43 12.24
CA ASP A 9 -15.09 -7.38 12.54
C ASP A 9 -15.57 -8.78 12.95
N GLY A 10 -16.90 -8.99 13.02
CA GLY A 10 -17.53 -10.26 13.39
C GLY A 10 -17.43 -10.61 14.89
N SER A 11 -16.94 -9.71 15.74
CA SER A 11 -16.87 -9.94 17.20
C SER A 11 -18.25 -9.93 17.85
N CYS A 12 -19.22 -9.22 17.26
CA CYS A 12 -20.63 -9.21 17.65
C CYS A 12 -21.40 -10.34 16.93
N LYS A 13 -21.24 -11.57 17.39
CA LYS A 13 -21.86 -12.75 16.77
C LYS A 13 -23.39 -12.69 16.85
N LYS A 14 -24.04 -13.21 15.78
CA LYS A 14 -25.48 -13.38 15.71
C LYS A 14 -25.99 -14.28 16.85
N PRO A 15 -26.94 -13.82 17.68
CA PRO A 15 -27.54 -14.62 18.75
C PRO A 15 -28.35 -15.80 18.18
N ASN A 16 -28.59 -16.83 19.03
CA ASN A 16 -29.42 -17.95 18.67
C ASN A 16 -30.86 -17.50 18.35
N VAL A 17 -31.55 -18.24 17.47
CA VAL A 17 -32.91 -17.94 16.97
C VAL A 17 -33.93 -17.69 18.08
N ASN A 18 -33.78 -18.36 19.23
CA ASN A 18 -34.67 -18.23 20.39
C ASN A 18 -34.24 -17.15 21.40
N SER A 19 -33.16 -16.40 21.10
CA SER A 19 -32.66 -15.36 22.03
C SER A 19 -33.53 -14.10 21.92
N PRO A 20 -33.94 -13.50 23.04
CA PRO A 20 -34.65 -12.22 23.03
C PRO A 20 -33.80 -11.06 22.45
N GLN A 21 -32.47 -11.24 22.39
CA GLN A 21 -31.54 -10.25 21.85
C GLN A 21 -31.42 -10.32 20.32
N LEU A 22 -31.97 -11.37 19.65
CA LEU A 22 -31.87 -11.53 18.20
C LEU A 22 -32.47 -10.34 17.45
N ARG A 23 -33.64 -9.89 17.85
CA ARG A 23 -34.34 -8.75 17.24
C ARG A 23 -33.55 -7.44 17.32
N GLN A 24 -32.89 -7.22 18.45
CA GLN A 24 -32.07 -6.03 18.65
C GLN A 24 -30.77 -6.12 17.81
N TRP A 25 -30.19 -7.31 17.78
CA TRP A 25 -28.99 -7.57 16.96
C TRP A 25 -29.29 -7.32 15.48
N GLN A 26 -30.38 -7.88 14.94
CA GLN A 26 -30.80 -7.69 13.54
C GLN A 26 -30.97 -6.21 13.19
N ARG A 27 -31.67 -5.45 14.04
CA ARG A 27 -31.85 -4.01 13.78
C ARG A 27 -30.53 -3.23 13.74
N CYS A 28 -29.57 -3.59 14.57
CA CYS A 28 -28.26 -2.97 14.54
C CYS A 28 -27.46 -3.38 13.30
N ASP A 29 -27.52 -4.64 12.92
CA ASP A 29 -26.87 -5.17 11.72
C ASP A 29 -27.45 -4.55 10.45
N ASP A 30 -28.77 -4.49 10.29
CA ASP A 30 -29.45 -3.82 9.18
C ASP A 30 -29.05 -2.34 9.06
N MET A 31 -28.87 -1.65 10.21
CA MET A 31 -28.45 -0.26 10.24
C MET A 31 -26.99 -0.10 9.78
N VAL A 32 -26.10 -0.98 10.22
CA VAL A 32 -24.69 -0.96 9.80
C VAL A 32 -24.58 -1.30 8.32
N THR A 33 -25.29 -2.32 7.85
CA THR A 33 -25.37 -2.71 6.44
C THR A 33 -25.85 -1.55 5.57
N SER A 34 -26.93 -0.88 5.97
CA SER A 34 -27.44 0.30 5.26
C SER A 34 -26.43 1.44 5.21
N TRP A 35 -25.68 1.68 6.27
CA TRP A 35 -24.65 2.70 6.27
C TRP A 35 -23.51 2.36 5.30
N ILE A 36 -23.06 1.12 5.27
CA ILE A 36 -22.03 0.67 4.34
C ILE A 36 -22.51 0.84 2.90
N LEU A 37 -23.71 0.33 2.57
CA LEU A 37 -24.28 0.41 1.22
C LEU A 37 -24.46 1.85 0.73
N ASN A 38 -24.86 2.77 1.60
CA ASN A 38 -25.03 4.18 1.27
C ASN A 38 -23.70 4.93 0.99
N LEU A 39 -22.58 4.37 1.43
CA LEU A 39 -21.23 4.91 1.13
C LEU A 39 -20.66 4.39 -0.19
N LEU A 40 -21.25 3.34 -0.76
CA LEU A 40 -20.79 2.72 -1.99
C LEU A 40 -21.39 3.42 -3.22
N ILE A 41 -20.64 3.41 -4.31
CA ILE A 41 -21.18 3.76 -5.61
C ILE A 41 -22.17 2.67 -6.05
N LYS A 42 -23.16 3.05 -6.86
CA LYS A 42 -24.29 2.20 -7.20
C LYS A 42 -23.87 0.85 -7.80
N GLU A 43 -22.87 0.84 -8.68
CA GLU A 43 -22.38 -0.38 -9.34
C GLU A 43 -21.79 -1.39 -8.35
N VAL A 44 -21.19 -0.92 -7.27
CA VAL A 44 -20.66 -1.78 -6.20
C VAL A 44 -21.77 -2.23 -5.27
N SER A 45 -22.68 -1.32 -4.89
CA SER A 45 -23.84 -1.63 -4.05
C SER A 45 -24.73 -2.72 -4.67
N ASP A 46 -25.07 -2.58 -5.96
CA ASP A 46 -25.92 -3.54 -6.69
C ASP A 46 -25.26 -4.94 -6.77
N SER A 47 -23.95 -5.02 -6.71
CA SER A 47 -23.20 -6.27 -6.80
C SER A 47 -23.08 -7.04 -5.47
N VAL A 48 -23.36 -6.40 -4.33
CA VAL A 48 -23.30 -6.97 -2.97
C VAL A 48 -24.68 -7.03 -2.28
N GLU A 49 -25.76 -6.85 -3.03
CA GLU A 49 -27.13 -6.78 -2.51
C GLU A 49 -27.61 -8.07 -1.82
N TYR A 50 -26.98 -9.22 -2.11
CA TYR A 50 -27.38 -10.54 -1.64
C TYR A 50 -26.61 -11.04 -0.40
N VAL A 51 -25.97 -10.16 0.34
CA VAL A 51 -25.19 -10.52 1.53
C VAL A 51 -26.09 -10.59 2.76
N ASN A 52 -25.86 -11.60 3.64
CA ASN A 52 -26.76 -11.91 4.73
C ASN A 52 -26.60 -11.04 5.98
N ASP A 53 -25.40 -10.47 6.22
CA ASP A 53 -25.10 -9.61 7.37
C ASP A 53 -23.96 -8.64 7.07
N SER A 54 -23.79 -7.67 7.97
CA SER A 54 -22.78 -6.60 7.80
C SER A 54 -21.35 -7.10 7.85
N ALA A 55 -21.05 -8.19 8.56
CA ALA A 55 -19.69 -8.76 8.62
C ALA A 55 -19.33 -9.46 7.30
N GLU A 56 -20.27 -10.19 6.71
CA GLU A 56 -20.10 -10.83 5.39
C GLU A 56 -19.95 -9.77 4.29
N LEU A 57 -20.79 -8.71 4.33
CA LEU A 57 -20.68 -7.56 3.43
C LEU A 57 -19.28 -6.92 3.50
N TRP A 58 -18.81 -6.66 4.71
CA TRP A 58 -17.49 -6.05 4.89
C TRP A 58 -16.36 -6.93 4.35
N LYS A 59 -16.45 -8.24 4.62
CA LYS A 59 -15.46 -9.20 4.13
C LYS A 59 -15.45 -9.27 2.60
N GLU A 60 -16.60 -9.29 1.95
CA GLU A 60 -16.68 -9.28 0.48
C GLU A 60 -16.07 -8.00 -0.12
N LEU A 61 -16.37 -6.84 0.48
CA LEU A 61 -15.76 -5.58 0.08
C LEU A 61 -14.24 -5.57 0.29
N GLU A 62 -13.78 -6.11 1.42
CA GLU A 62 -12.35 -6.22 1.71
C GLU A 62 -11.63 -7.13 0.71
N ASP A 63 -12.22 -8.29 0.37
CA ASP A 63 -11.66 -9.22 -0.61
C ASP A 63 -11.57 -8.58 -2.00
N ARG A 64 -12.59 -7.83 -2.42
CA ARG A 64 -12.56 -7.06 -3.68
C ARG A 64 -11.49 -5.97 -3.67
N CYS A 65 -11.39 -5.21 -2.59
CA CYS A 65 -10.34 -4.20 -2.45
C CYS A 65 -8.94 -4.83 -2.51
N ASN A 66 -8.77 -6.00 -1.90
CA ASN A 66 -7.49 -6.71 -1.91
C ASN A 66 -7.14 -7.24 -3.32
N GLN A 67 -8.11 -7.72 -4.10
CA GLN A 67 -7.88 -8.12 -5.49
C GLN A 67 -7.47 -6.94 -6.36
N ILE A 68 -8.15 -5.80 -6.25
CA ILE A 68 -7.81 -4.57 -6.98
C ILE A 68 -6.40 -4.09 -6.58
N ASN A 69 -6.08 -4.13 -5.28
CA ASN A 69 -4.76 -3.75 -4.78
C ASN A 69 -3.66 -4.67 -5.32
N GLY A 70 -3.90 -5.98 -5.44
CA GLY A 70 -2.95 -6.94 -5.99
C GLY A 70 -2.61 -6.67 -7.46
N ALA A 71 -3.61 -6.41 -8.29
CA ALA A 71 -3.40 -6.06 -9.69
C ALA A 71 -2.66 -4.72 -9.84
N LYS A 72 -3.04 -3.72 -9.03
CA LYS A 72 -2.38 -2.41 -9.01
C LYS A 72 -0.93 -2.50 -8.51
N LEU A 73 -0.68 -3.31 -7.48
CA LEU A 73 0.65 -3.58 -6.95
C LEU A 73 1.55 -4.18 -8.04
N TYR A 74 1.06 -5.19 -8.77
CA TYR A 74 1.78 -5.80 -9.88
C TYR A 74 2.10 -4.77 -10.97
N GLN A 75 1.12 -3.94 -11.36
CA GLN A 75 1.31 -2.92 -12.38
C GLN A 75 2.38 -1.90 -11.97
N ILE A 76 2.30 -1.36 -10.75
CA ILE A 76 3.29 -0.40 -10.25
C ILE A 76 4.68 -1.03 -10.18
N GLN A 77 4.78 -2.28 -9.68
CA GLN A 77 6.07 -2.98 -9.61
C GLN A 77 6.67 -3.19 -11.00
N LYS A 78 5.83 -3.52 -11.99
CA LYS A 78 6.25 -3.63 -13.39
C LYS A 78 6.72 -2.28 -13.93
N GLU A 79 5.96 -1.20 -13.71
CA GLU A 79 6.34 0.15 -14.14
C GLU A 79 7.69 0.59 -13.53
N ILE A 80 7.93 0.28 -12.25
CA ILE A 80 9.20 0.56 -11.59
C ILE A 80 10.35 -0.22 -12.23
N ASN A 81 10.14 -1.49 -12.55
CA ASN A 81 11.18 -2.35 -13.15
C ASN A 81 11.51 -1.95 -14.60
N ASP A 82 10.50 -1.53 -15.36
CA ASP A 82 10.64 -1.14 -16.76
C ASP A 82 11.09 0.33 -16.92
N LEU A 83 11.06 1.12 -15.83
CA LEU A 83 11.38 2.54 -15.87
C LEU A 83 12.87 2.78 -16.05
N THR A 84 13.23 3.39 -17.17
CA THR A 84 14.57 3.88 -17.48
C THR A 84 14.54 5.37 -17.73
N GLN A 85 15.69 6.04 -17.58
CA GLN A 85 15.81 7.47 -17.85
C GLN A 85 15.51 7.78 -19.34
N GLY A 86 16.08 7.01 -20.26
CA GLY A 86 15.88 7.20 -21.69
C GLY A 86 16.17 8.63 -22.14
N ILE A 87 15.20 9.30 -22.71
CA ILE A 87 15.29 10.70 -23.20
C ILE A 87 14.92 11.74 -22.11
N LEU A 88 14.54 11.29 -20.92
CA LEU A 88 14.12 12.18 -19.85
C LEU A 88 15.30 12.91 -19.22
N ASP A 89 15.04 14.14 -18.77
CA ASP A 89 15.97 14.79 -17.84
C ASP A 89 16.04 13.99 -16.53
N ILE A 90 17.22 13.99 -15.90
CA ILE A 90 17.46 13.23 -14.66
C ILE A 90 16.48 13.63 -13.54
N THR A 91 16.10 14.90 -13.47
CA THR A 91 15.14 15.40 -12.47
C THR A 91 13.74 14.82 -12.70
N VAL A 92 13.32 14.71 -13.96
CA VAL A 92 12.03 14.12 -14.33
C VAL A 92 12.02 12.63 -14.02
N TYR A 93 13.10 11.92 -14.38
CA TYR A 93 13.26 10.50 -14.08
C TYR A 93 13.23 10.24 -12.57
N TYR A 94 14.00 11.00 -11.78
CA TYR A 94 14.02 10.93 -10.32
C TYR A 94 12.63 11.14 -9.70
N THR A 95 11.92 12.17 -10.15
CA THR A 95 10.57 12.48 -9.66
C THR A 95 9.59 11.36 -9.97
N ARG A 96 9.68 10.79 -11.18
CA ARG A 96 8.79 9.72 -11.62
C ARG A 96 8.99 8.43 -10.82
N ILE A 97 10.23 7.99 -10.64
CA ILE A 97 10.51 6.77 -9.87
C ILE A 97 10.11 6.94 -8.39
N LYS A 98 10.35 8.12 -7.82
CA LYS A 98 9.97 8.43 -6.45
C LYS A 98 8.46 8.39 -6.24
N LYS A 99 7.69 8.94 -7.18
CA LYS A 99 6.23 8.88 -7.17
C LYS A 99 5.72 7.43 -7.19
N LEU A 100 6.30 6.56 -8.01
CA LEU A 100 5.92 5.15 -8.06
C LEU A 100 6.21 4.42 -6.74
N TRP A 101 7.33 4.69 -6.07
CA TRP A 101 7.61 4.12 -4.75
C TRP A 101 6.65 4.61 -3.67
N GLU A 102 6.27 5.89 -3.69
CA GLU A 102 5.27 6.44 -2.77
C GLU A 102 3.91 5.77 -2.97
N GLU A 103 3.50 5.55 -4.23
CA GLU A 103 2.28 4.84 -4.55
C GLU A 103 2.32 3.37 -4.11
N LEU A 104 3.46 2.68 -4.33
CA LEU A 104 3.71 1.33 -3.86
C LEU A 104 3.59 1.23 -2.33
N ASN A 105 4.20 2.17 -1.61
CA ASN A 105 4.16 2.22 -0.15
C ASN A 105 2.73 2.44 0.36
N THR A 106 1.95 3.30 -0.30
CA THR A 106 0.55 3.55 0.07
C THR A 106 -0.30 2.28 -0.01
N LEU A 107 -0.05 1.41 -0.99
CA LEU A 107 -0.74 0.14 -1.12
C LEU A 107 -0.28 -0.90 -0.09
N ASN A 108 0.98 -0.85 0.34
CA ASN A 108 1.56 -1.78 1.32
C ASN A 108 1.25 -1.43 2.78
N VAL A 109 0.73 -0.24 3.08
CA VAL A 109 0.44 0.23 4.47
C VAL A 109 -0.50 -0.71 5.23
N LYS A 110 -1.33 -1.51 4.56
CA LYS A 110 -2.22 -2.49 5.20
C LYS A 110 -1.48 -3.66 5.89
N ASN A 111 -0.21 -3.87 5.62
CA ASN A 111 0.59 -4.98 6.17
C ASN A 111 1.50 -4.55 7.34
N HIS A 112 1.14 -3.51 8.08
CA HIS A 112 1.88 -3.13 9.27
C HIS A 112 1.79 -4.23 10.33
N CYS A 113 2.87 -5.02 10.42
CA CYS A 113 3.07 -5.91 11.55
C CYS A 113 3.14 -5.08 12.85
N SER A 114 2.21 -5.31 13.77
CA SER A 114 2.23 -4.72 15.12
C SER A 114 3.25 -5.39 16.04
N CYS A 115 4.16 -6.20 15.50
CA CYS A 115 5.20 -6.88 16.26
C CYS A 115 6.14 -5.87 16.92
N VAL A 116 6.44 -6.08 18.20
CA VAL A 116 7.44 -5.31 18.93
C VAL A 116 8.82 -5.78 18.48
N TYR A 117 9.31 -5.23 17.36
CA TYR A 117 10.70 -5.45 16.93
C TYR A 117 11.65 -4.67 17.83
N MET A 118 12.78 -5.29 18.17
CA MET A 118 13.90 -4.55 18.76
C MET A 118 14.28 -3.39 17.83
N ARG A 119 14.48 -2.20 18.37
CA ARG A 119 14.73 -0.94 17.63
C ARG A 119 15.77 -1.09 16.51
N GLY A 120 16.84 -1.83 16.73
CA GLY A 120 17.91 -2.03 15.73
C GLY A 120 17.51 -2.81 14.48
N ALA A 121 16.56 -3.76 14.56
CA ALA A 121 16.09 -4.51 13.40
C ALA A 121 15.25 -3.63 12.46
N LYS A 122 14.47 -2.71 13.00
CA LYS A 122 13.65 -1.78 12.21
C LYS A 122 14.51 -0.79 11.42
N ASP A 123 15.55 -0.26 12.06
CA ASP A 123 16.49 0.69 11.42
C ASP A 123 17.28 -0.01 10.30
N GLY A 124 17.71 -1.26 10.54
CA GLY A 124 18.39 -2.08 9.52
C GLY A 124 17.52 -2.37 8.30
N MET A 125 16.23 -2.71 8.50
CA MET A 125 15.29 -2.94 7.41
C MET A 125 15.02 -1.66 6.60
N HIS A 126 14.86 -0.53 7.28
CA HIS A 126 14.65 0.75 6.60
C HIS A 126 15.86 1.16 5.77
N LYS A 127 17.07 0.98 6.29
CA LYS A 127 18.31 1.23 5.54
C LYS A 127 18.42 0.31 4.31
N ALA A 128 18.16 -0.98 4.46
CA ALA A 128 18.20 -1.93 3.35
C ALA A 128 17.19 -1.58 2.24
N GLU A 129 16.01 -1.08 2.61
CA GLU A 129 15.01 -0.61 1.64
C GLU A 129 15.48 0.65 0.91
N GLN A 130 16.06 1.61 1.61
CA GLN A 130 16.66 2.81 1.01
C GLN A 130 17.78 2.45 0.03
N ASP A 131 18.66 1.53 0.41
CA ASP A 131 19.76 1.07 -0.44
C ASP A 131 19.24 0.36 -1.70
N ARG A 132 18.19 -0.43 -1.58
CA ARG A 132 17.52 -1.06 -2.72
C ARG A 132 16.92 -0.04 -3.69
N HIS A 133 16.23 0.99 -3.18
CA HIS A 133 15.70 2.07 -4.01
C HIS A 133 16.80 2.85 -4.72
N LEU A 134 17.91 3.12 -4.03
CA LEU A 134 19.08 3.78 -4.63
C LEU A 134 19.65 2.94 -5.78
N ILE A 135 19.89 1.66 -5.55
CA ILE A 135 20.40 0.75 -6.58
C ILE A 135 19.48 0.71 -7.79
N GLN A 136 18.17 0.59 -7.57
CA GLN A 136 17.16 0.56 -8.63
C GLN A 136 17.17 1.87 -9.46
N PHE A 137 17.25 3.01 -8.80
CA PHE A 137 17.39 4.32 -9.46
C PHE A 137 18.65 4.38 -10.32
N LEU A 138 19.79 3.94 -9.80
CA LEU A 138 21.06 3.95 -10.51
C LEU A 138 21.07 3.00 -11.72
N MET A 139 20.35 1.88 -11.65
CA MET A 139 20.24 0.92 -12.75
C MET A 139 19.53 1.49 -13.98
N GLY A 140 18.55 2.36 -13.80
CA GLY A 140 17.80 2.95 -14.89
C GLY A 140 18.42 4.21 -15.50
N LEU A 141 19.58 4.68 -15.00
CA LEU A 141 20.28 5.84 -15.56
C LEU A 141 20.96 5.52 -16.88
N ASN A 142 21.07 6.55 -17.73
CA ASN A 142 21.80 6.48 -18.99
C ASN A 142 23.29 6.23 -18.78
N GLU A 143 23.96 5.75 -19.83
CA GLU A 143 25.41 5.45 -19.81
C GLU A 143 26.29 6.67 -19.53
N VAL A 144 25.80 7.87 -19.82
CA VAL A 144 26.50 9.13 -19.50
C VAL A 144 26.88 9.21 -18.02
N TYR A 145 26.07 8.62 -17.14
CA TYR A 145 26.30 8.62 -15.68
C TYR A 145 27.12 7.41 -15.17
N THR A 146 27.76 6.64 -16.06
CA THR A 146 28.46 5.40 -15.67
C THR A 146 29.56 5.63 -14.65
N VAL A 147 30.35 6.70 -14.79
CA VAL A 147 31.45 7.03 -13.87
C VAL A 147 30.92 7.41 -12.50
N VAL A 148 29.96 8.33 -12.44
CA VAL A 148 29.35 8.77 -11.17
C VAL A 148 28.62 7.64 -10.49
N ARG A 149 27.86 6.83 -11.25
CA ARG A 149 27.21 5.62 -10.76
C ARG A 149 28.21 4.66 -10.11
N GLY A 150 29.35 4.42 -10.75
CA GLY A 150 30.42 3.61 -10.19
C GLY A 150 30.96 4.18 -8.87
N ASN A 151 31.22 5.49 -8.83
CA ASN A 151 31.69 6.17 -7.62
C ASN A 151 30.70 6.06 -6.46
N ILE A 152 29.37 6.24 -6.73
CA ILE A 152 28.31 6.11 -5.74
C ILE A 152 28.25 4.68 -5.18
N LEU A 153 28.35 3.67 -6.04
CA LEU A 153 28.29 2.26 -5.64
C LEU A 153 29.52 1.80 -4.84
N MET A 154 30.66 2.50 -4.95
CA MET A 154 31.86 2.23 -4.15
C MET A 154 31.81 2.87 -2.76
N MET A 155 30.87 3.75 -2.48
CA MET A 155 30.75 4.38 -1.16
C MET A 155 30.28 3.38 -0.11
N ASN A 156 30.88 3.38 1.05
CA ASN A 156 30.50 2.57 2.19
C ASN A 156 30.43 3.42 3.48
N PRO A 157 29.24 3.65 4.08
CA PRO A 157 27.91 3.19 3.63
C PRO A 157 27.44 3.88 2.35
N LEU A 158 26.48 3.25 1.65
CA LEU A 158 25.84 3.87 0.50
C LEU A 158 25.18 5.20 0.89
N PRO A 159 25.28 6.23 0.02
CA PRO A 159 24.69 7.54 0.30
C PRO A 159 23.17 7.49 0.25
N SER A 160 22.53 8.49 0.83
CA SER A 160 21.07 8.64 0.67
C SER A 160 20.72 8.97 -0.78
N MET A 161 19.47 8.69 -1.16
CA MET A 161 18.94 9.02 -2.48
C MET A 161 19.15 10.49 -2.86
N GLY A 162 18.96 11.42 -1.91
CA GLY A 162 19.16 12.85 -2.15
C GLY A 162 20.62 13.22 -2.39
N GLN A 163 21.55 12.60 -1.66
CA GLN A 163 23.00 12.79 -1.86
C GLN A 163 23.43 12.24 -3.23
N ALA A 164 23.00 11.05 -3.59
CA ALA A 164 23.28 10.46 -4.89
C ALA A 164 22.75 11.33 -6.04
N PHE A 165 21.52 11.84 -5.92
CA PHE A 165 20.93 12.74 -6.90
C PHE A 165 21.74 14.05 -7.03
N SER A 166 22.22 14.63 -5.92
CA SER A 166 23.04 15.83 -5.94
C SER A 166 24.37 15.61 -6.67
N LEU A 167 25.00 14.45 -6.46
CA LEU A 167 26.25 14.09 -7.17
C LEU A 167 26.02 13.97 -8.69
N LEU A 168 24.89 13.36 -9.09
CA LEU A 168 24.52 13.17 -10.49
C LEU A 168 24.23 14.49 -11.23
N ILE A 169 23.69 15.51 -10.52
CA ILE A 169 23.43 16.84 -11.11
C ILE A 169 24.73 17.62 -11.30
N GLN A 170 25.71 17.45 -10.42
CA GLN A 170 26.99 18.18 -10.50
C GLN A 170 27.86 17.77 -11.69
N GLU A 171 27.63 16.58 -12.22
CA GLU A 171 28.38 16.05 -13.38
C GLU A 171 27.75 16.44 -14.75
N LYS A 172 26.66 17.19 -14.76
CA LYS A 172 26.00 17.67 -15.98
C LYS A 172 26.60 18.97 -16.42
#